data_31015106e3abd0ae78de41be3f0e36e7
#
_entry.id   31015106e3abd0ae78de41be3f0e36e7
#
_cell.length_a   1.000
_cell.length_b   1.000
_cell.length_c   1.000
_cell.angle_alpha   90.00
_cell.angle_beta   90.00
_cell.angle_gamma   90.00
#
_symmetry.space_group_name_H-M   'P 1'
#
loop_
_entity.id
_entity.type
_entity.pdbx_description
1 polymer ?
#
loop_
_entity_poly.entity_id
_entity_poly.type
_entity_poly.pdbx_seq_one_letter_code
_entity_poly.pdbx_strand_id
1 'polypeptide(L)'
;MNFQWLNESNLTKEGEKITIYAPAGTDFFCNDGTVSEEGVTPESLHNAPFYYTELSGDFVLTVKVSHDFKDTYDSSSLMVMEDLKNWAKSCFEKTDFGTHAAVSVVTKNGRSDDANGCNLSGNTAMASNLQSQ
;
A
#
# COMPACT_ATOMS: atom_id res chain seq x y z
N MET A 1 15.18 -2.42 15.28
CA MET A 1 14.26 -3.19 14.42
C MET A 1 15.01 -3.65 13.18
N ASN A 2 14.84 -4.91 12.82
CA ASN A 2 15.41 -5.47 11.60
C ASN A 2 14.40 -5.38 10.47
N PHE A 3 14.75 -4.66 9.41
CA PHE A 3 13.90 -4.56 8.22
C PHE A 3 14.34 -5.56 7.15
N GLN A 4 13.35 -6.07 6.43
CA GLN A 4 13.50 -7.06 5.37
C GLN A 4 12.72 -6.60 4.13
N TRP A 5 12.96 -7.28 3.02
CA TRP A 5 12.25 -7.02 1.77
C TRP A 5 11.34 -8.18 1.39
N LEU A 6 10.15 -7.81 0.96
CA LEU A 6 9.37 -8.59 0.02
C LEU A 6 9.36 -7.78 -1.29
N ASN A 7 9.83 -8.39 -2.38
CA ASN A 7 10.05 -7.70 -3.66
C ASN A 7 11.09 -6.57 -3.52
N GLU A 8 12.34 -6.91 -3.28
CA GLU A 8 13.43 -5.96 -3.08
C GLU A 8 13.52 -4.92 -4.20
N SER A 9 13.79 -3.69 -3.85
CA SER A 9 14.01 -2.58 -4.77
C SER A 9 15.11 -1.66 -4.28
N ASN A 10 15.38 -0.60 -5.02
CA ASN A 10 16.36 0.40 -4.64
C ASN A 10 15.84 1.25 -3.48
N LEU A 11 16.66 1.37 -2.45
CA LEU A 11 16.39 2.16 -1.27
C LEU A 11 17.56 3.10 -1.01
N THR A 12 17.25 4.37 -0.75
CA THR A 12 18.23 5.34 -0.26
C THR A 12 17.81 5.86 1.11
N LYS A 13 18.78 6.17 1.95
CA LYS A 13 18.59 6.71 3.29
C LYS A 13 19.33 8.03 3.45
N GLU A 14 18.61 9.04 3.97
CA GLU A 14 19.17 10.31 4.39
C GLU A 14 18.61 10.66 5.78
N GLY A 15 19.38 10.42 6.85
CA GLY A 15 18.90 10.54 8.21
C GLY A 15 17.72 9.59 8.48
N GLU A 16 16.59 10.13 8.86
CA GLU A 16 15.34 9.36 9.07
C GLU A 16 14.50 9.19 7.80
N LYS A 17 14.88 9.83 6.70
CA LYS A 17 14.18 9.75 5.43
C LYS A 17 14.62 8.52 4.65
N ILE A 18 13.66 7.70 4.24
CA ILE A 18 13.85 6.54 3.37
C ILE A 18 13.14 6.82 2.06
N THR A 19 13.82 6.62 0.94
CA THR A 19 13.23 6.71 -0.40
C THR A 19 13.29 5.33 -1.05
N ILE A 20 12.16 4.83 -1.51
CA ILE A 20 12.03 3.54 -2.18
C ILE A 20 11.56 3.78 -3.61
N TYR A 21 12.26 3.18 -4.57
CA TYR A 21 11.84 3.18 -5.97
C TYR A 21 10.82 2.06 -6.20
N ALA A 22 9.65 2.40 -6.74
CA ALA A 22 8.62 1.44 -7.13
C ALA A 22 8.60 1.31 -8.65
N PRO A 23 8.93 0.13 -9.22
CA PRO A 23 8.81 -0.10 -10.65
C PRO A 23 7.36 0.04 -11.14
N ALA A 24 7.19 0.44 -12.40
CA ALA A 24 5.88 0.53 -13.02
C ALA A 24 5.18 -0.83 -13.05
N GLY A 25 3.86 -0.82 -12.92
CA GLY A 25 3.04 -2.04 -12.96
C GLY A 25 3.14 -2.91 -11.72
N THR A 26 3.59 -2.35 -10.59
CA THR A 26 3.67 -3.08 -9.32
C THR A 26 2.60 -2.63 -8.34
N ASP A 27 2.01 -3.58 -7.62
CA ASP A 27 0.98 -3.31 -6.63
C ASP A 27 0.81 -4.50 -5.67
N PHE A 28 0.01 -4.29 -4.62
CA PHE A 28 -0.64 -5.33 -3.84
C PHE A 28 -2.14 -5.14 -3.98
N PHE A 29 -2.78 -6.05 -4.68
CA PHE A 29 -4.23 -6.10 -4.82
C PHE A 29 -4.68 -7.51 -5.22
N CYS A 30 -5.58 -8.09 -4.46
CA CYS A 30 -6.02 -9.47 -4.63
C CYS A 30 -7.42 -9.54 -5.22
N ASN A 31 -7.62 -10.45 -6.16
CA ASN A 31 -8.86 -10.62 -6.91
C ASN A 31 -9.42 -12.05 -6.83
N ASP A 32 -9.04 -12.83 -5.82
CA ASP A 32 -9.55 -14.20 -5.67
C ASP A 32 -11.09 -14.19 -5.59
N GLY A 33 -11.73 -15.03 -6.40
CA GLY A 33 -13.17 -15.14 -6.45
C GLY A 33 -13.91 -13.96 -7.09
N THR A 34 -13.17 -12.97 -7.62
CA THR A 34 -13.75 -11.87 -8.39
C THR A 34 -13.93 -12.30 -9.85
N VAL A 35 -15.08 -11.99 -10.45
CA VAL A 35 -15.35 -12.30 -11.85
C VAL A 35 -15.83 -11.02 -12.54
N SER A 36 -15.15 -10.64 -13.63
CA SER A 36 -15.56 -9.51 -14.48
C SER A 36 -16.85 -9.82 -15.24
N GLU A 37 -17.43 -8.80 -15.86
CA GLU A 37 -18.60 -8.98 -16.74
C GLU A 37 -18.33 -9.96 -17.90
N GLU A 38 -17.07 -10.10 -18.31
CA GLU A 38 -16.62 -11.01 -19.35
C GLU A 38 -16.33 -12.44 -18.84
N GLY A 39 -16.56 -12.70 -17.55
CA GLY A 39 -16.34 -14.00 -16.93
C GLY A 39 -14.88 -14.33 -16.61
N VAL A 40 -14.00 -13.34 -16.55
CA VAL A 40 -12.57 -13.50 -16.25
C VAL A 40 -12.26 -13.00 -14.83
N THR A 41 -11.46 -13.77 -14.09
CA THR A 41 -10.91 -13.30 -12.81
C THR A 41 -9.65 -12.48 -13.09
N PRO A 42 -9.61 -11.19 -12.69
CA PRO A 42 -8.40 -10.40 -12.82
C PRO A 42 -7.25 -11.00 -12.03
N GLU A 43 -6.03 -10.81 -12.51
CA GLU A 43 -4.83 -11.28 -11.81
C GLU A 43 -4.65 -10.56 -10.48
N SER A 44 -4.30 -11.32 -9.44
CA SER A 44 -3.86 -10.74 -8.17
C SER A 44 -2.40 -10.30 -8.26
N LEU A 45 -2.10 -9.12 -7.74
CA LEU A 45 -0.74 -8.56 -7.72
C LEU A 45 -0.17 -8.59 -6.30
N HIS A 46 1.08 -9.04 -6.17
CA HIS A 46 1.86 -9.07 -4.93
C HIS A 46 3.31 -8.68 -5.22
N ASN A 47 3.53 -7.76 -6.15
CA ASN A 47 4.85 -7.50 -6.73
C ASN A 47 5.42 -6.11 -6.42
N ALA A 48 4.71 -5.29 -5.66
CA ALA A 48 5.23 -3.99 -5.23
C ALA A 48 6.35 -4.14 -4.19
N PRO A 49 7.32 -3.23 -4.16
CA PRO A 49 8.33 -3.23 -3.10
C PRO A 49 7.70 -3.06 -1.73
N PHE A 50 8.04 -3.94 -0.81
CA PHE A 50 7.57 -3.89 0.56
C PHE A 50 8.74 -4.03 1.52
N TYR A 51 9.11 -2.93 2.14
CA TYR A 51 10.17 -2.87 3.15
C TYR A 51 9.52 -2.95 4.52
N TYR A 52 9.74 -4.04 5.24
CA TYR A 52 8.96 -4.35 6.44
C TYR A 52 9.81 -4.83 7.60
N THR A 53 9.22 -4.76 8.78
CA THR A 53 9.70 -5.42 10.00
C THR A 53 8.55 -6.20 10.64
N GLU A 54 8.88 -7.24 11.38
CA GLU A 54 7.88 -8.03 12.10
C GLU A 54 7.57 -7.37 13.45
N LEU A 55 6.30 -7.25 13.76
CA LEU A 55 5.78 -6.72 15.01
C LEU A 55 4.78 -7.71 15.61
N SER A 56 4.71 -7.75 16.95
CA SER A 56 3.74 -8.58 17.67
C SER A 56 3.08 -7.78 18.78
N GLY A 57 1.90 -8.24 19.22
CA GLY A 57 1.10 -7.54 20.23
C GLY A 57 0.39 -6.32 19.66
N ASP A 58 -0.09 -5.48 20.56
CA ASP A 58 -0.77 -4.24 20.17
C ASP A 58 0.26 -3.17 19.79
N PHE A 59 0.02 -2.47 18.69
CA PHE A 59 0.87 -1.36 18.28
C PHE A 59 0.11 -0.31 17.48
N VAL A 60 0.66 0.89 17.46
CA VAL A 60 0.30 1.96 16.55
C VAL A 60 1.54 2.28 15.72
N LEU A 61 1.40 2.25 14.41
CA LEU A 61 2.47 2.61 13.48
C LEU A 61 2.04 3.85 12.70
N THR A 62 2.88 4.88 12.74
CA THR A 62 2.63 6.14 12.03
C THR A 62 3.85 6.50 11.21
N VAL A 63 3.63 6.90 9.97
CA VAL A 63 4.68 7.33 9.06
C VAL A 63 4.22 8.56 8.26
N LYS A 64 5.16 9.47 8.02
CA LYS A 64 4.97 10.55 7.07
C LYS A 64 5.42 10.07 5.70
N VAL A 65 4.51 10.11 4.73
CA VAL A 65 4.75 9.65 3.36
C VAL A 65 4.71 10.83 2.39
N SER A 66 5.51 10.74 1.35
CA SER A 66 5.45 11.67 0.21
C SER A 66 5.65 10.89 -1.09
N HIS A 67 5.10 11.40 -2.18
CA HIS A 67 5.20 10.79 -3.49
C HIS A 67 5.27 11.87 -4.57
N ASP A 68 6.09 11.62 -5.58
CA ASP A 68 6.12 12.42 -6.82
C ASP A 68 5.15 11.78 -7.81
N PHE A 69 3.86 12.11 -7.65
CA PHE A 69 2.77 11.52 -8.43
C PHE A 69 2.86 11.87 -9.92
N LYS A 70 2.92 10.87 -10.77
CA LYS A 70 2.94 11.00 -12.23
C LYS A 70 1.73 10.35 -12.88
N ASP A 71 1.48 9.10 -12.54
CA ASP A 71 0.45 8.29 -13.16
C ASP A 71 -0.68 7.95 -12.18
N THR A 72 -1.84 7.61 -12.73
CA THR A 72 -2.98 7.14 -11.95
C THR A 72 -2.59 5.89 -11.16
N TYR A 73 -3.01 5.86 -9.91
CA TYR A 73 -2.73 4.83 -8.91
C TYR A 73 -1.29 4.81 -8.37
N ASP A 74 -0.44 5.75 -8.74
CA ASP A 74 0.81 5.97 -8.00
C ASP A 74 0.49 6.19 -6.53
N SER A 75 1.19 5.48 -5.64
CA SER A 75 0.83 5.43 -4.24
C SER A 75 2.04 5.25 -3.33
N SER A 76 1.99 5.89 -2.17
CA SER A 76 2.81 5.57 -1.01
C SER A 76 1.92 5.00 0.07
N SER A 77 2.29 3.85 0.61
CA SER A 77 1.39 3.10 1.50
C SER A 77 2.08 2.63 2.77
N LEU A 78 1.32 2.62 3.84
CA LEU A 78 1.67 1.93 5.08
C LEU A 78 0.80 0.67 5.17
N MET A 79 1.45 -0.50 5.21
CA MET A 79 0.76 -1.79 5.17
C MET A 79 1.02 -2.60 6.43
N VAL A 80 -0.02 -3.27 6.91
CA VAL A 80 0.06 -4.33 7.93
C VAL A 80 -0.37 -5.64 7.27
N MET A 81 0.48 -6.64 7.34
CA MET A 81 0.28 -7.92 6.65
C MET A 81 0.41 -9.09 7.62
N GLU A 82 -0.58 -9.96 7.64
CA GLU A 82 -0.50 -11.27 8.28
C GLU A 82 0.09 -12.31 7.30
N ASP A 83 -0.44 -12.35 6.09
CA ASP A 83 0.05 -13.15 4.97
C ASP A 83 -0.36 -12.48 3.63
N LEU A 84 -0.01 -13.10 2.50
CA LEU A 84 -0.29 -12.55 1.17
C LEU A 84 -1.77 -12.42 0.83
N LYS A 85 -2.64 -13.07 1.58
CA LYS A 85 -4.10 -13.05 1.38
C LYS A 85 -4.85 -12.27 2.45
N ASN A 86 -4.16 -11.80 3.48
CA ASN A 86 -4.76 -11.10 4.62
C ASN A 86 -3.86 -9.93 5.03
N TRP A 87 -4.24 -8.72 4.62
CA TRP A 87 -3.51 -7.50 4.87
C TRP A 87 -4.39 -6.26 4.71
N ALA A 88 -3.93 -5.16 5.24
CA ALA A 88 -4.55 -3.85 5.05
C ALA A 88 -3.50 -2.80 4.77
N LYS A 89 -3.81 -1.84 3.90
CA LYS A 89 -2.95 -0.70 3.63
C LYS A 89 -3.70 0.62 3.66
N SER A 90 -3.03 1.63 4.20
CA SER A 90 -3.43 3.03 4.11
C SER A 90 -2.57 3.69 3.05
N CYS A 91 -3.20 4.20 2.00
CA CYS A 91 -2.52 4.73 0.83
C CYS A 91 -2.69 6.23 0.71
N PHE A 92 -1.65 6.91 0.31
CA PHE A 92 -1.70 8.24 -0.28
C PHE A 92 -1.52 8.07 -1.78
N GLU A 93 -2.57 8.30 -2.55
CA GLU A 93 -2.69 7.80 -3.92
C GLU A 93 -3.22 8.87 -4.88
N LYS A 94 -2.72 8.83 -6.12
CA LYS A 94 -3.32 9.56 -7.23
C LYS A 94 -4.49 8.77 -7.80
N THR A 95 -5.70 9.31 -7.64
CA THR A 95 -6.93 8.65 -8.06
C THR A 95 -7.17 8.77 -9.58
N ASP A 96 -8.10 7.98 -10.09
CA ASP A 96 -8.58 8.07 -11.47
C ASP A 96 -9.26 9.41 -11.81
N PHE A 97 -9.65 10.19 -10.80
CA PHE A 97 -10.14 11.56 -10.96
C PHE A 97 -9.01 12.60 -11.06
N GLY A 98 -7.76 12.18 -10.97
CA GLY A 98 -6.59 13.07 -10.98
C GLY A 98 -6.32 13.79 -9.65
N THR A 99 -7.07 13.48 -8.60
CA THR A 99 -6.86 14.02 -7.26
C THR A 99 -5.90 13.15 -6.46
N HIS A 100 -5.29 13.71 -5.42
CA HIS A 100 -4.55 12.94 -4.43
C HIS A 100 -5.46 12.69 -3.24
N ALA A 101 -5.60 11.45 -2.85
CA ALA A 101 -6.55 11.07 -1.81
C ALA A 101 -5.98 10.05 -0.83
N ALA A 102 -6.59 10.01 0.35
CA ALA A 102 -6.43 8.87 1.24
C ALA A 102 -7.28 7.72 0.70
N VAL A 103 -6.66 6.57 0.50
CA VAL A 103 -7.33 5.35 0.06
C VAL A 103 -6.99 4.23 1.05
N SER A 104 -7.98 3.49 1.47
CA SER A 104 -7.76 2.29 2.28
C SER A 104 -8.08 1.04 1.47
N VAL A 105 -7.27 0.02 1.62
CA VAL A 105 -7.50 -1.29 1.02
C VAL A 105 -7.42 -2.34 2.11
N VAL A 106 -8.44 -3.17 2.22
CA VAL A 106 -8.48 -4.31 3.12
C VAL A 106 -8.60 -5.57 2.29
N THR A 107 -7.71 -6.52 2.54
CA THR A 107 -7.69 -7.81 1.87
C THR A 107 -7.96 -8.91 2.87
N LYS A 108 -8.95 -9.72 2.59
CA LYS A 108 -9.35 -10.87 3.40
C LYS A 108 -9.53 -12.09 2.50
N ASN A 109 -8.85 -13.18 2.85
CA ASN A 109 -8.92 -14.44 2.10
C ASN A 109 -8.64 -14.24 0.60
N GLY A 110 -7.66 -13.40 0.26
CA GLY A 110 -7.25 -13.16 -1.11
C GLY A 110 -8.16 -12.24 -1.91
N ARG A 111 -9.06 -11.52 -1.26
CA ARG A 111 -9.98 -10.59 -1.90
C ARG A 111 -9.85 -9.21 -1.31
N SER A 112 -9.49 -8.25 -2.15
CA SER A 112 -9.32 -6.86 -1.78
C SER A 112 -10.59 -6.05 -1.99
N ASP A 113 -10.82 -5.13 -1.06
CA ASP A 113 -11.87 -4.13 -1.14
C ASP A 113 -11.24 -2.78 -0.80
N ASP A 114 -11.47 -1.78 -1.63
CA ASP A 114 -10.91 -0.44 -1.47
C ASP A 114 -11.98 0.61 -1.20
N ALA A 115 -11.58 1.64 -0.49
CA ALA A 115 -12.43 2.79 -0.21
C ALA A 115 -11.63 4.08 -0.35
N ASN A 116 -12.16 5.00 -1.13
CA ASN A 116 -11.62 6.34 -1.24
C ASN A 116 -12.07 7.17 -0.04
N GLY A 117 -11.11 7.78 0.63
CA GLY A 117 -11.34 8.74 1.69
C GLY A 117 -11.36 10.17 1.17
N CYS A 118 -10.90 11.09 1.99
CA CYS A 118 -10.87 12.51 1.62
C CYS A 118 -9.73 12.82 0.63
N ASN A 119 -9.94 13.83 -0.20
CA ASN A 119 -8.87 14.42 -1.00
C ASN A 119 -7.90 15.18 -0.09
N LEU A 120 -6.62 15.05 -0.41
CA LEU A 120 -5.53 15.70 0.30
C LEU A 120 -4.81 16.66 -0.64
N SER A 121 -4.27 17.74 -0.11
CA SER A 121 -3.48 18.68 -0.89
C SER A 121 -1.99 18.37 -0.83
N GLY A 122 -1.27 18.66 -1.92
CA GLY A 122 0.19 18.48 -1.98
C GLY A 122 0.61 17.01 -2.15
N ASN A 123 1.87 16.75 -1.85
CA ASN A 123 2.55 15.47 -2.09
C ASN A 123 2.98 14.77 -0.80
N THR A 124 2.47 15.19 0.34
CA THR A 124 2.86 14.67 1.65
C THR A 124 1.63 14.43 2.52
N ALA A 125 1.61 13.30 3.19
CA ALA A 125 0.54 12.92 4.11
C ALA A 125 1.08 12.12 5.30
N MET A 126 0.26 12.03 6.37
CA MET A 126 0.52 11.13 7.50
C MET A 126 -0.36 9.89 7.35
N ALA A 127 0.25 8.72 7.47
CA ALA A 127 -0.45 7.44 7.47
C ALA A 127 -0.28 6.75 8.83
N SER A 128 -1.36 6.18 9.35
CA SER A 128 -1.34 5.44 10.61
C SER A 128 -2.15 4.17 10.51
N ASN A 129 -1.60 3.10 11.05
CA ASN A 129 -2.31 1.84 11.25
C ASN A 129 -2.28 1.47 12.73
N LEU A 130 -3.42 1.06 13.23
CA LEU A 130 -3.60 0.54 14.58
C LEU A 130 -3.86 -0.96 14.50
N GLN A 131 -3.06 -1.73 15.22
CA GLN A 131 -3.27 -3.16 15.43
C GLN A 131 -3.59 -3.41 16.89
N SER A 132 -4.72 -4.06 17.14
CA SER A 132 -5.09 -4.57 18.46
C SER A 132 -5.45 -6.04 18.37
N GLN A 133 -5.12 -6.77 19.40
CA GLN A 133 -5.44 -8.19 19.52
C GLN A 133 -6.64 -8.44 20.43
#